data_67df47a7eb21e2d4862dfeb008e686a9
#
_entry.id   67df47a7eb21e2d4862dfeb008e686a9
#
_cell.length_a   1.000
_cell.length_b   1.000
_cell.length_c   1.000
_cell.angle_alpha   90.00
_cell.angle_beta   90.00
_cell.angle_gamma   90.00
#
_symmetry.space_group_name_H-M   'P 1'
#
loop_
_entity.id
_entity.type
_entity.pdbx_description
1 polymer ?
#
loop_
_entity_poly.entity_id
_entity_poly.type
_entity_poly.pdbx_seq_one_letter_code
_entity_poly.pdbx_strand_id
1 'polypeptide(L)'
;MNYTNDSRVVLTLDAGGTNFVFSAMRGMKEAVSPVRLPSYADDLDKSLESMVQGFSQVIEQLDVKPSAISFAFPGPADYPNGIINNVGNLPAYGGGVALAAFLEEKFQVTVFINNDGDLFVYGEAIGGFLPKVNQMLKDAGSPKQFNKLFGITLGTGFGGGLVADGQLYIGDNSAAGEIWITRNRLHPECFAEEGVSIRAVKGTYARIVGIDPSEAPDPKDIYEIGQGTQEGNREAAVQAFAEMGEVIGDALANATTLLDGLVVIGGGLSNAYPLFIESILNHMNGTIESYSGEELPRIVQKSFDLEDPGSLEQFIAGKVEEITVPGTQNKLRYDSLARIGIGRAVLDTSHAVSVGAYSFALNELDKRNS
;
A
#
# COMPACT_ATOMS: atom_id res chain seq x y z
N MET A 1 -3.53 -13.11 12.38
CA MET A 1 -3.44 -14.30 11.49
C MET A 1 -1.98 -14.51 11.14
N ASN A 2 -1.50 -15.73 11.03
CA ASN A 2 -0.12 -16.03 10.65
C ASN A 2 -0.13 -17.27 9.75
N TYR A 3 0.21 -17.08 8.48
CA TYR A 3 0.23 -18.13 7.46
C TYR A 3 1.65 -18.61 7.11
N THR A 4 2.66 -18.23 7.90
CA THR A 4 4.08 -18.58 7.64
C THR A 4 4.34 -20.10 7.58
N ASN A 5 3.55 -20.89 8.30
CA ASN A 5 3.67 -22.35 8.33
C ASN A 5 2.47 -23.05 7.66
N ASP A 6 1.64 -22.34 6.91
CA ASP A 6 0.51 -22.93 6.20
C ASP A 6 1.01 -23.73 4.98
N SER A 7 0.53 -24.94 4.82
CA SER A 7 0.94 -25.86 3.75
C SER A 7 0.14 -25.70 2.47
N ARG A 8 -0.97 -24.96 2.51
CA ARG A 8 -1.81 -24.69 1.33
C ARG A 8 -1.03 -23.88 0.29
N VAL A 9 -1.25 -24.17 -0.97
CA VAL A 9 -0.65 -23.48 -2.10
C VAL A 9 -1.71 -22.57 -2.73
N VAL A 10 -1.36 -21.33 -2.99
CA VAL A 10 -2.16 -20.36 -3.73
C VAL A 10 -1.38 -19.92 -4.96
N LEU A 11 -2.01 -20.02 -6.14
CA LEU A 11 -1.45 -19.49 -7.38
C LEU A 11 -1.57 -17.96 -7.38
N THR A 12 -0.53 -17.28 -7.82
CA THR A 12 -0.46 -15.81 -7.90
C THR A 12 -0.12 -15.34 -9.30
N LEU A 13 -0.48 -14.10 -9.62
CA LEU A 13 -0.21 -13.44 -10.89
C LEU A 13 0.16 -11.98 -10.64
N ASP A 14 1.23 -11.52 -11.25
CA ASP A 14 1.51 -10.10 -11.47
C ASP A 14 1.05 -9.75 -12.90
N ALA A 15 -0.06 -8.99 -12.99
CA ALA A 15 -0.74 -8.67 -14.23
C ALA A 15 -0.24 -7.35 -14.83
N GLY A 16 0.91 -7.37 -15.48
CA GLY A 16 1.44 -6.22 -16.21
C GLY A 16 0.85 -6.05 -17.61
N GLY A 17 0.82 -4.82 -18.11
CA GLY A 17 0.30 -4.50 -19.45
C GLY A 17 1.04 -5.16 -20.62
N THR A 18 2.31 -5.53 -20.45
CA THR A 18 3.12 -6.21 -21.50
C THR A 18 3.27 -7.70 -21.24
N ASN A 19 3.44 -8.10 -19.98
CA ASN A 19 3.67 -9.47 -19.58
C ASN A 19 2.87 -9.80 -18.33
N PHE A 20 2.44 -11.05 -18.24
CA PHE A 20 1.96 -11.70 -17.04
C PHE A 20 3.08 -12.52 -16.40
N VAL A 21 3.23 -12.45 -15.08
CA VAL A 21 4.19 -13.26 -14.32
C VAL A 21 3.41 -14.13 -13.33
N PHE A 22 3.36 -15.41 -13.60
CA PHE A 22 2.65 -16.41 -12.80
C PHE A 22 3.60 -17.05 -11.79
N SER A 23 3.13 -17.26 -10.57
CA SER A 23 3.88 -17.95 -9.51
C SER A 23 2.91 -18.72 -8.60
N ALA A 24 3.45 -19.30 -7.54
CA ALA A 24 2.68 -19.91 -6.47
C ALA A 24 3.34 -19.60 -5.12
N MET A 25 2.50 -19.41 -4.11
CA MET A 25 2.94 -19.13 -2.74
C MET A 25 2.56 -20.27 -1.81
N ARG A 26 3.45 -20.61 -0.87
CA ARG A 26 3.23 -21.53 0.25
C ARG A 26 3.97 -21.02 1.49
N GLY A 27 3.27 -20.87 2.61
CA GLY A 27 3.89 -20.35 3.83
C GLY A 27 4.50 -18.96 3.68
N MET A 28 3.85 -18.08 2.90
CA MET A 28 4.31 -16.71 2.56
C MET A 28 5.63 -16.66 1.77
N LYS A 29 6.00 -17.74 1.08
CA LYS A 29 7.20 -17.81 0.23
C LYS A 29 6.83 -18.33 -1.14
N GLU A 30 7.62 -17.94 -2.14
CA GLU A 30 7.50 -18.55 -3.47
C GLU A 30 7.75 -20.06 -3.40
N ALA A 31 6.83 -20.81 -4.01
CA ALA A 31 6.86 -22.28 -4.01
C ALA A 31 7.41 -22.87 -5.31
N VAL A 32 7.48 -22.08 -6.38
CA VAL A 32 7.92 -22.49 -7.73
C VAL A 32 8.71 -21.39 -8.40
N SER A 33 9.39 -21.72 -9.50
CA SER A 33 9.98 -20.71 -10.38
C SER A 33 8.88 -19.97 -11.17
N PRO A 34 8.92 -18.62 -11.23
CA PRO A 34 7.93 -17.86 -11.96
C PRO A 34 7.90 -18.18 -13.45
N VAL A 35 6.70 -18.18 -14.02
CA VAL A 35 6.45 -18.33 -15.46
C VAL A 35 6.07 -16.96 -16.03
N ARG A 36 6.74 -16.52 -17.10
CA ARG A 36 6.46 -15.25 -17.77
C ARG A 36 5.91 -15.49 -19.16
N LEU A 37 4.74 -14.93 -19.45
CA LEU A 37 4.09 -14.97 -20.76
C LEU A 37 3.61 -13.57 -21.18
N PRO A 38 3.41 -13.30 -22.49
CA PRO A 38 2.83 -12.05 -22.96
C PRO A 38 1.40 -11.85 -22.43
N SER A 39 1.03 -10.60 -22.11
CA SER A 39 -0.31 -10.28 -21.62
C SER A 39 -1.36 -10.15 -22.73
N TYR A 40 -0.93 -9.88 -23.97
CA TYR A 40 -1.81 -9.60 -25.13
C TYR A 40 -2.88 -8.55 -24.78
N ALA A 41 -2.44 -7.40 -24.31
CA ALA A 41 -3.28 -6.34 -23.75
C ALA A 41 -4.48 -5.92 -24.62
N ASP A 42 -4.37 -6.04 -25.96
CA ASP A 42 -5.37 -5.63 -26.94
C ASP A 42 -6.22 -6.80 -27.50
N ASP A 43 -5.97 -8.06 -27.05
CA ASP A 43 -6.63 -9.26 -27.57
C ASP A 43 -7.10 -10.13 -26.41
N LEU A 44 -8.39 -10.06 -26.07
CA LEU A 44 -8.95 -10.77 -24.91
C LEU A 44 -8.77 -12.29 -25.00
N ASP A 45 -9.04 -12.88 -26.16
CA ASP A 45 -8.98 -14.35 -26.32
C ASP A 45 -7.55 -14.85 -26.07
N LYS A 46 -6.55 -14.20 -26.68
CA LYS A 46 -5.14 -14.54 -26.44
C LYS A 46 -4.69 -14.24 -25.02
N SER A 47 -5.20 -13.17 -24.41
CA SER A 47 -4.91 -12.84 -23.01
C SER A 47 -5.44 -13.92 -22.06
N LEU A 48 -6.66 -14.38 -22.26
CA LEU A 48 -7.26 -15.46 -21.48
C LEU A 48 -6.55 -16.81 -21.72
N GLU A 49 -6.16 -17.11 -22.97
CA GLU A 49 -5.35 -18.29 -23.28
C GLU A 49 -3.98 -18.24 -22.59
N SER A 50 -3.32 -17.07 -22.59
CA SER A 50 -2.06 -16.85 -21.87
C SER A 50 -2.21 -17.08 -20.37
N MET A 51 -3.31 -16.64 -19.75
CA MET A 51 -3.59 -16.91 -18.34
C MET A 51 -3.77 -18.40 -18.05
N VAL A 52 -4.53 -19.11 -18.89
CA VAL A 52 -4.71 -20.56 -18.74
C VAL A 52 -3.37 -21.28 -18.88
N GLN A 53 -2.58 -20.93 -19.90
CA GLN A 53 -1.26 -21.53 -20.12
C GLN A 53 -0.30 -21.25 -18.96
N GLY A 54 -0.23 -20.02 -18.47
CA GLY A 54 0.68 -19.64 -17.42
C GLY A 54 0.38 -20.35 -16.09
N PHE A 55 -0.87 -20.35 -15.66
CA PHE A 55 -1.28 -21.09 -14.45
C PHE A 55 -1.08 -22.60 -14.61
N SER A 56 -1.33 -23.17 -15.78
CA SER A 56 -1.08 -24.60 -16.05
C SER A 56 0.39 -24.95 -15.89
N GLN A 57 1.31 -24.14 -16.44
CA GLN A 57 2.76 -24.34 -16.30
C GLN A 57 3.24 -24.18 -14.85
N VAL A 58 2.60 -23.34 -14.04
CA VAL A 58 2.87 -23.24 -12.61
C VAL A 58 2.39 -24.48 -11.88
N ILE A 59 1.19 -24.98 -12.20
CA ILE A 59 0.62 -26.21 -11.60
C ILE A 59 1.48 -27.43 -11.89
N GLU A 60 2.07 -27.56 -13.08
CA GLU A 60 2.98 -28.64 -13.46
C GLU A 60 4.25 -28.71 -12.58
N GLN A 61 4.64 -27.61 -11.95
CA GLN A 61 5.79 -27.55 -11.04
C GLN A 61 5.43 -27.92 -9.58
N LEU A 62 4.13 -28.06 -9.28
CA LEU A 62 3.66 -28.29 -7.89
C LEU A 62 3.55 -29.78 -7.59
N ASP A 63 3.84 -30.12 -6.34
CA ASP A 63 3.64 -31.47 -5.76
C ASP A 63 2.25 -31.71 -5.18
N VAL A 64 1.43 -30.64 -5.09
CA VAL A 64 0.07 -30.66 -4.53
C VAL A 64 -0.89 -29.81 -5.36
N LYS A 65 -2.18 -30.12 -5.27
CA LYS A 65 -3.22 -29.29 -5.88
C LYS A 65 -3.28 -27.92 -5.22
N PRO A 66 -3.35 -26.80 -5.96
CA PRO A 66 -3.54 -25.48 -5.39
C PRO A 66 -4.91 -25.38 -4.70
N SER A 67 -4.96 -24.60 -3.61
CA SER A 67 -6.19 -24.35 -2.84
C SER A 67 -7.01 -23.20 -3.40
N ALA A 68 -6.37 -22.26 -4.06
CA ALA A 68 -7.00 -21.10 -4.71
C ALA A 68 -6.08 -20.48 -5.77
N ILE A 69 -6.65 -19.58 -6.57
CA ILE A 69 -5.94 -18.58 -7.34
C ILE A 69 -6.25 -17.21 -6.70
N SER A 70 -5.23 -16.37 -6.46
CA SER A 70 -5.45 -15.03 -5.91
C SER A 70 -4.40 -14.07 -6.43
N PHE A 71 -4.84 -12.92 -6.96
CA PHE A 71 -3.91 -11.98 -7.60
C PHE A 71 -4.45 -10.54 -7.62
N ALA A 72 -3.52 -9.61 -7.87
CA ALA A 72 -3.84 -8.24 -8.19
C ALA A 72 -4.22 -8.09 -9.66
N PHE A 73 -5.28 -7.31 -9.93
CA PHE A 73 -5.60 -6.88 -11.28
C PHE A 73 -5.96 -5.39 -11.28
N PRO A 74 -5.48 -4.62 -12.27
CA PRO A 74 -5.78 -3.19 -12.32
C PRO A 74 -7.28 -2.91 -12.36
N GLY A 75 -7.69 -1.80 -11.72
CA GLY A 75 -9.08 -1.34 -11.72
C GLY A 75 -9.38 -0.26 -12.77
N PRO A 76 -10.63 0.20 -12.83
CA PRO A 76 -11.74 -0.17 -11.94
C PRO A 76 -12.32 -1.57 -12.21
N ALA A 77 -12.74 -2.26 -11.14
CA ALA A 77 -13.29 -3.61 -11.22
C ALA A 77 -14.32 -3.86 -10.10
N ASP A 78 -15.23 -4.81 -10.33
CA ASP A 78 -16.04 -5.41 -9.27
C ASP A 78 -15.25 -6.58 -8.67
N TYR A 79 -14.35 -6.28 -7.75
CA TYR A 79 -13.44 -7.26 -7.17
C TYR A 79 -14.16 -8.39 -6.43
N PRO A 80 -15.22 -8.14 -5.63
CA PRO A 80 -15.97 -9.22 -4.97
C PRO A 80 -16.57 -10.25 -5.92
N ASN A 81 -16.98 -9.83 -7.10
CA ASN A 81 -17.53 -10.70 -8.15
C ASN A 81 -16.48 -11.11 -9.19
N GLY A 82 -15.26 -10.59 -9.12
CA GLY A 82 -14.17 -10.88 -10.04
C GLY A 82 -14.46 -10.46 -11.49
N ILE A 83 -15.17 -9.32 -11.65
CA ILE A 83 -15.54 -8.76 -12.96
C ILE A 83 -14.66 -7.55 -13.24
N ILE A 84 -13.89 -7.62 -14.35
CA ILE A 84 -12.96 -6.57 -14.76
C ILE A 84 -13.63 -5.62 -15.75
N ASN A 85 -13.48 -4.31 -15.53
CA ASN A 85 -14.03 -3.26 -16.40
C ASN A 85 -12.96 -2.22 -16.73
N ASN A 86 -12.91 -1.75 -17.98
CA ASN A 86 -12.20 -0.54 -18.46
C ASN A 86 -10.80 -0.32 -17.88
N VAL A 87 -9.94 -1.30 -17.99
CA VAL A 87 -8.54 -1.22 -17.53
C VAL A 87 -7.69 -0.51 -18.59
N GLY A 88 -7.11 0.65 -18.24
CA GLY A 88 -6.42 1.51 -19.20
C GLY A 88 -5.21 0.87 -19.90
N ASN A 89 -4.45 0.03 -19.19
CA ASN A 89 -3.27 -0.68 -19.73
C ASN A 89 -3.58 -2.10 -20.27
N LEU A 90 -4.84 -2.55 -20.18
CA LEU A 90 -5.37 -3.80 -20.70
C LEU A 90 -6.73 -3.56 -21.38
N PRO A 91 -6.79 -2.81 -22.49
CA PRO A 91 -8.04 -2.36 -23.10
C PRO A 91 -8.93 -3.50 -23.59
N ALA A 92 -8.40 -4.69 -23.84
CA ALA A 92 -9.17 -5.88 -24.19
C ALA A 92 -10.19 -6.30 -23.12
N TYR A 93 -9.97 -5.90 -21.87
CA TYR A 93 -10.89 -6.19 -20.75
C TYR A 93 -12.04 -5.19 -20.63
N GLY A 94 -12.15 -4.24 -21.54
CA GLY A 94 -13.27 -3.29 -21.57
C GLY A 94 -14.62 -3.99 -21.76
N GLY A 95 -15.65 -3.56 -21.00
CA GLY A 95 -17.02 -4.03 -21.19
C GLY A 95 -17.49 -5.14 -20.25
N GLY A 96 -16.75 -5.48 -19.22
CA GLY A 96 -17.19 -6.43 -18.18
C GLY A 96 -16.80 -7.88 -18.47
N VAL A 97 -15.56 -8.26 -18.12
CA VAL A 97 -15.06 -9.63 -18.24
C VAL A 97 -15.18 -10.34 -16.89
N ALA A 98 -15.97 -11.41 -16.80
CA ALA A 98 -16.13 -12.24 -15.60
C ALA A 98 -14.89 -13.15 -15.42
N LEU A 99 -13.75 -12.54 -15.12
CA LEU A 99 -12.43 -13.19 -15.12
C LEU A 99 -12.32 -14.27 -14.03
N ALA A 100 -12.84 -14.00 -12.82
CA ALA A 100 -12.78 -14.99 -11.76
C ALA A 100 -13.57 -16.25 -12.13
N ALA A 101 -14.82 -16.10 -12.60
CA ALA A 101 -15.66 -17.24 -12.99
C ALA A 101 -15.04 -18.04 -14.15
N PHE A 102 -14.41 -17.37 -15.11
CA PHE A 102 -13.67 -18.02 -16.21
C PHE A 102 -12.54 -18.90 -15.66
N LEU A 103 -11.71 -18.38 -14.76
CA LEU A 103 -10.60 -19.15 -14.19
C LEU A 103 -11.09 -20.26 -13.24
N GLU A 104 -12.16 -20.03 -12.49
CA GLU A 104 -12.80 -21.05 -11.65
C GLU A 104 -13.28 -22.25 -12.47
N GLU A 105 -13.91 -21.98 -13.63
CA GLU A 105 -14.34 -23.02 -14.56
C GLU A 105 -13.16 -23.85 -15.10
N LYS A 106 -12.04 -23.18 -15.42
CA LYS A 106 -10.85 -23.84 -15.97
C LYS A 106 -10.09 -24.67 -14.95
N PHE A 107 -9.91 -24.16 -13.73
CA PHE A 107 -9.00 -24.77 -12.76
C PHE A 107 -9.71 -25.48 -11.61
N GLN A 108 -11.03 -25.34 -11.46
CA GLN A 108 -11.85 -25.95 -10.40
C GLN A 108 -11.30 -25.63 -9.00
N VAL A 109 -10.90 -24.37 -8.78
CA VAL A 109 -10.49 -23.78 -7.50
C VAL A 109 -11.09 -22.40 -7.38
N THR A 110 -11.28 -21.91 -6.15
CA THR A 110 -11.78 -20.55 -5.93
C THR A 110 -10.78 -19.51 -6.42
N VAL A 111 -11.28 -18.44 -7.04
CA VAL A 111 -10.49 -17.34 -7.56
C VAL A 111 -10.83 -16.05 -6.81
N PHE A 112 -9.79 -15.33 -6.37
CA PHE A 112 -9.88 -14.03 -5.72
C PHE A 112 -9.10 -13.01 -6.53
N ILE A 113 -9.74 -11.89 -6.84
CA ILE A 113 -9.11 -10.77 -7.53
C ILE A 113 -9.26 -9.54 -6.64
N ASN A 114 -8.21 -8.73 -6.51
CA ASN A 114 -8.22 -7.50 -5.73
C ASN A 114 -7.42 -6.40 -6.45
N ASN A 115 -7.47 -5.18 -5.91
CA ASN A 115 -6.60 -4.10 -6.34
C ASN A 115 -5.15 -4.33 -5.87
N ASP A 116 -4.17 -3.81 -6.58
CA ASP A 116 -2.74 -3.92 -6.23
C ASP A 116 -2.39 -3.16 -4.94
N GLY A 117 -2.95 -1.97 -4.73
CA GLY A 117 -2.81 -1.20 -3.48
C GLY A 117 -3.40 -1.95 -2.28
N ASP A 118 -4.55 -2.58 -2.46
CA ASP A 118 -5.19 -3.40 -1.43
C ASP A 118 -4.33 -4.60 -1.03
N LEU A 119 -3.84 -5.36 -2.00
CA LEU A 119 -2.98 -6.51 -1.71
C LEU A 119 -1.62 -6.11 -1.16
N PHE A 120 -1.06 -4.97 -1.60
CA PHE A 120 0.15 -4.41 -1.02
C PHE A 120 -0.03 -4.17 0.49
N VAL A 121 -1.08 -3.41 0.87
CA VAL A 121 -1.30 -3.10 2.29
C VAL A 121 -1.65 -4.34 3.09
N TYR A 122 -2.39 -5.30 2.50
CA TYR A 122 -2.70 -6.55 3.17
C TYR A 122 -1.44 -7.38 3.43
N GLY A 123 -0.51 -7.46 2.48
CA GLY A 123 0.79 -8.10 2.66
C GLY A 123 1.61 -7.47 3.79
N GLU A 124 1.68 -6.14 3.84
CA GLU A 124 2.36 -5.40 4.90
C GLU A 124 1.66 -5.54 6.27
N ALA A 125 0.34 -5.73 6.28
CA ALA A 125 -0.42 -5.95 7.50
C ALA A 125 -0.24 -7.36 8.07
N ILE A 126 -0.08 -8.39 7.23
CA ILE A 126 0.01 -9.78 7.68
C ILE A 126 1.46 -10.26 7.83
N GLY A 127 2.36 -9.88 6.91
CA GLY A 127 3.73 -10.39 6.85
C GLY A 127 4.84 -9.34 6.98
N GLY A 128 4.52 -8.05 6.96
CA GLY A 128 5.50 -6.97 6.86
C GLY A 128 5.46 -5.95 8.01
N PHE A 129 5.06 -4.74 7.70
CA PHE A 129 5.20 -3.55 8.56
C PHE A 129 4.44 -3.66 9.87
N LEU A 130 3.15 -4.02 9.86
CA LEU A 130 2.32 -4.06 11.07
C LEU A 130 2.83 -5.06 12.11
N PRO A 131 3.13 -6.33 11.78
CA PRO A 131 3.70 -7.27 12.74
C PRO A 131 5.09 -6.86 13.23
N LYS A 132 5.93 -6.22 12.39
CA LYS A 132 7.25 -5.70 12.79
C LYS A 132 7.10 -4.62 13.86
N VAL A 133 6.24 -3.63 13.65
CA VAL A 133 6.01 -2.54 14.62
C VAL A 133 5.44 -3.09 15.94
N ASN A 134 4.46 -3.99 15.87
CA ASN A 134 3.88 -4.62 17.05
C ASN A 134 4.90 -5.47 17.82
N GLN A 135 5.83 -6.14 17.13
CA GLN A 135 6.91 -6.88 17.78
C GLN A 135 7.87 -5.95 18.52
N MET A 136 8.27 -4.83 17.91
CA MET A 136 9.12 -3.82 18.58
C MET A 136 8.46 -3.25 19.85
N LEU A 137 7.15 -2.93 19.79
CA LEU A 137 6.38 -2.48 20.95
C LEU A 137 6.33 -3.55 22.05
N LYS A 138 6.08 -4.81 21.68
CA LYS A 138 6.04 -5.94 22.61
C LYS A 138 7.40 -6.17 23.28
N ASP A 139 8.50 -6.13 22.53
CA ASP A 139 9.86 -6.33 23.05
C ASP A 139 10.26 -5.22 24.03
N ALA A 140 9.78 -4.00 23.79
CA ALA A 140 9.92 -2.87 24.71
C ALA A 140 8.93 -2.90 25.90
N GLY A 141 8.07 -3.90 25.98
CA GLY A 141 7.06 -4.03 27.02
C GLY A 141 5.98 -2.97 26.97
N SER A 142 5.71 -2.34 25.83
CA SER A 142 4.62 -1.37 25.67
C SER A 142 3.26 -2.06 25.81
N PRO A 143 2.27 -1.45 26.49
CA PRO A 143 0.89 -1.95 26.48
C PRO A 143 0.15 -1.66 25.18
N LYS A 144 0.73 -0.84 24.28
CA LYS A 144 0.13 -0.44 23.00
C LYS A 144 0.33 -1.53 21.95
N GLN A 145 -0.72 -1.80 21.19
CA GLN A 145 -0.71 -2.63 19.99
C GLN A 145 -1.54 -1.93 18.91
N PHE A 146 -1.17 -2.13 17.65
CA PHE A 146 -1.89 -1.59 16.50
C PHE A 146 -2.52 -2.73 15.71
N ASN A 147 -3.76 -2.52 15.27
CA ASN A 147 -4.52 -3.50 14.49
C ASN A 147 -5.01 -2.89 13.16
N LYS A 148 -4.68 -1.64 12.91
CA LYS A 148 -5.07 -0.93 11.69
C LYS A 148 -3.83 -0.43 10.96
N LEU A 149 -3.84 -0.61 9.66
CA LEU A 149 -2.79 -0.17 8.76
C LEU A 149 -3.41 0.50 7.54
N PHE A 150 -3.02 1.73 7.28
CA PHE A 150 -3.27 2.40 6.02
C PHE A 150 -1.99 2.37 5.19
N GLY A 151 -2.06 1.82 4.00
CA GLY A 151 -0.91 1.77 3.09
C GLY A 151 -1.11 2.70 1.91
N ILE A 152 -0.03 3.33 1.47
CA ILE A 152 0.01 4.09 0.23
C ILE A 152 1.13 3.58 -0.67
N THR A 153 0.87 3.60 -1.98
CA THR A 153 1.87 3.27 -3.00
C THR A 153 2.15 4.49 -3.87
N LEU A 154 3.42 4.84 -4.00
CA LEU A 154 3.91 6.03 -4.70
C LEU A 154 4.66 5.60 -5.96
N GLY A 155 4.09 5.91 -7.13
CA GLY A 155 4.68 5.52 -8.42
C GLY A 155 4.11 6.30 -9.59
N THR A 156 3.66 5.61 -10.64
CA THR A 156 2.92 6.21 -11.76
C THR A 156 1.67 6.92 -11.27
N GLY A 157 1.01 6.32 -10.26
CA GLY A 157 -0.14 6.88 -9.56
C GLY A 157 0.08 6.95 -8.05
N PHE A 158 -1.00 7.29 -7.33
CA PHE A 158 -1.10 7.41 -5.88
C PHE A 158 -2.14 6.40 -5.35
N GLY A 159 -1.72 5.16 -5.17
CA GLY A 159 -2.59 4.11 -4.67
C GLY A 159 -2.71 4.12 -3.14
N GLY A 160 -3.77 3.49 -2.64
CA GLY A 160 -3.98 3.29 -1.20
C GLY A 160 -4.77 2.02 -0.90
N GLY A 161 -4.74 1.60 0.36
CA GLY A 161 -5.53 0.47 0.86
C GLY A 161 -5.60 0.50 2.38
N LEU A 162 -6.57 -0.22 2.94
CA LEU A 162 -6.84 -0.24 4.37
C LEU A 162 -7.01 -1.66 4.89
N VAL A 163 -6.31 -1.96 5.98
CA VAL A 163 -6.51 -3.17 6.78
C VAL A 163 -6.93 -2.80 8.19
N ALA A 164 -8.01 -3.39 8.67
CA ALA A 164 -8.51 -3.22 10.02
C ALA A 164 -8.75 -4.60 10.65
N ASP A 165 -8.15 -4.83 11.84
CA ASP A 165 -8.32 -6.05 12.62
C ASP A 165 -8.02 -7.34 11.82
N GLY A 166 -7.00 -7.29 10.97
CA GLY A 166 -6.57 -8.39 10.10
C GLY A 166 -7.46 -8.64 8.88
N GLN A 167 -8.41 -7.75 8.59
CA GLN A 167 -9.30 -7.83 7.43
C GLN A 167 -9.00 -6.69 6.46
N LEU A 168 -8.93 -7.02 5.17
CA LEU A 168 -8.89 -6.01 4.12
C LEU A 168 -10.25 -5.29 4.07
N TYR A 169 -10.21 -3.96 4.09
CA TYR A 169 -11.42 -3.13 4.01
C TYR A 169 -11.51 -2.49 2.63
N ILE A 170 -12.36 -3.03 1.79
CA ILE A 170 -12.57 -2.56 0.40
C ILE A 170 -13.81 -1.67 0.23
N GLY A 171 -14.68 -1.60 1.26
CA GLY A 171 -15.97 -0.90 1.18
C GLY A 171 -17.00 -1.63 0.33
N ASP A 172 -18.23 -1.11 0.32
CA ASP A 172 -19.36 -1.73 -0.38
C ASP A 172 -19.26 -1.66 -1.91
N ASN A 173 -18.45 -0.76 -2.43
CA ASN A 173 -18.28 -0.51 -3.87
C ASN A 173 -16.84 -0.78 -4.34
N SER A 174 -16.04 -1.48 -3.55
CA SER A 174 -14.60 -1.69 -3.81
C SER A 174 -13.82 -0.37 -4.04
N ALA A 175 -14.21 0.70 -3.35
CA ALA A 175 -13.66 2.05 -3.51
C ALA A 175 -13.09 2.62 -2.20
N ALA A 176 -12.93 1.80 -1.18
CA ALA A 176 -12.20 2.23 0.01
C ALA A 176 -10.70 2.31 -0.32
N GLY A 177 -10.03 3.30 0.24
CA GLY A 177 -8.60 3.48 -0.03
C GLY A 177 -8.25 4.27 -1.29
N GLU A 178 -9.24 4.73 -2.08
CA GLU A 178 -9.06 5.55 -3.28
C GLU A 178 -8.55 6.97 -2.94
N ILE A 179 -7.37 7.02 -2.29
CA ILE A 179 -6.76 8.26 -1.78
C ILE A 179 -6.37 9.23 -2.91
N TRP A 180 -6.10 8.72 -4.09
CA TRP A 180 -5.67 9.50 -5.26
C TRP A 180 -6.67 10.59 -5.66
N ILE A 181 -7.99 10.32 -5.48
CA ILE A 181 -9.08 11.26 -5.85
C ILE A 181 -9.37 12.29 -4.74
N THR A 182 -8.71 12.22 -3.59
CA THR A 182 -8.84 13.26 -2.57
C THR A 182 -8.33 14.59 -3.11
N ARG A 183 -8.75 15.69 -2.48
CA ARG A 183 -8.38 17.04 -2.96
C ARG A 183 -6.88 17.29 -2.80
N ASN A 184 -6.25 17.83 -3.84
CA ASN A 184 -4.88 18.31 -3.76
C ASN A 184 -4.83 19.58 -2.90
N ARG A 185 -3.99 19.59 -1.86
CA ARG A 185 -3.86 20.74 -0.97
C ARG A 185 -3.28 21.98 -1.66
N LEU A 186 -2.27 21.79 -2.50
CA LEU A 186 -1.58 22.89 -3.18
C LEU A 186 -2.40 23.45 -4.37
N HIS A 187 -3.23 22.59 -4.96
CA HIS A 187 -4.09 22.89 -6.10
C HIS A 187 -5.50 22.36 -5.83
N PRO A 188 -6.34 23.09 -5.03
CA PRO A 188 -7.63 22.59 -4.57
C PRO A 188 -8.66 22.28 -5.67
N GLU A 189 -8.42 22.72 -6.90
CA GLU A 189 -9.17 22.38 -8.11
C GLU A 189 -8.80 21.03 -8.71
N CYS A 190 -7.69 20.43 -8.27
CA CYS A 190 -7.16 19.15 -8.75
C CYS A 190 -7.31 18.04 -7.71
N PHE A 191 -7.13 16.79 -8.14
CA PHE A 191 -7.03 15.63 -7.25
C PHE A 191 -5.58 15.41 -6.79
N ALA A 192 -5.40 14.67 -5.68
CA ALA A 192 -4.11 14.54 -5.00
C ALA A 192 -3.02 13.89 -5.87
N GLU A 193 -3.35 12.91 -6.71
CA GLU A 193 -2.37 12.25 -7.58
C GLU A 193 -1.68 13.23 -8.56
N GLU A 194 -2.32 14.35 -8.92
CA GLU A 194 -1.65 15.40 -9.72
C GLU A 194 -0.44 16.00 -8.99
N GLY A 195 -0.40 15.90 -7.66
CA GLY A 195 0.74 16.30 -6.83
C GLY A 195 1.59 15.13 -6.31
N VAL A 196 1.14 13.87 -6.53
CA VAL A 196 1.75 12.68 -5.90
C VAL A 196 1.93 11.57 -6.94
N SER A 197 2.83 11.79 -7.90
CA SER A 197 3.14 10.82 -8.93
C SER A 197 4.50 11.10 -9.57
N ILE A 198 5.00 10.16 -10.38
CA ILE A 198 6.21 10.38 -11.20
C ILE A 198 6.10 11.67 -12.02
N ARG A 199 4.95 11.89 -12.67
CA ARG A 199 4.72 13.10 -13.47
C ARG A 199 4.70 14.38 -12.62
N ALA A 200 4.20 14.31 -11.40
CA ALA A 200 4.16 15.43 -10.47
C ALA A 200 5.58 15.87 -10.07
N VAL A 201 6.42 14.94 -9.66
CA VAL A 201 7.83 15.21 -9.29
C VAL A 201 8.60 15.81 -10.48
N LYS A 202 8.48 15.22 -11.67
CA LYS A 202 9.11 15.74 -12.91
C LYS A 202 8.58 17.12 -13.27
N GLY A 203 7.27 17.33 -13.20
CA GLY A 203 6.61 18.60 -13.52
C GLY A 203 7.02 19.71 -12.56
N THR A 204 7.08 19.44 -11.26
CA THR A 204 7.53 20.43 -10.26
C THR A 204 9.00 20.79 -10.44
N TYR A 205 9.87 19.78 -10.65
CA TYR A 205 11.28 20.04 -10.96
C TYR A 205 11.44 20.91 -12.21
N ALA A 206 10.78 20.54 -13.31
CA ALA A 206 10.81 21.26 -14.57
C ALA A 206 10.33 22.71 -14.44
N ARG A 207 9.22 22.93 -13.73
CA ARG A 207 8.65 24.25 -13.43
C ARG A 207 9.65 25.15 -12.72
N ILE A 208 10.39 24.64 -11.74
CA ILE A 208 11.35 25.42 -10.95
C ILE A 208 12.61 25.73 -11.78
N VAL A 209 13.10 24.76 -12.55
CA VAL A 209 14.30 24.93 -13.41
C VAL A 209 13.98 25.73 -14.67
N GLY A 210 12.74 25.78 -15.12
CA GLY A 210 12.30 26.49 -16.32
C GLY A 210 12.52 25.71 -17.62
N ILE A 211 12.35 24.37 -17.58
CA ILE A 211 12.44 23.48 -18.74
C ILE A 211 11.08 22.82 -19.02
N ASP A 212 10.96 22.17 -20.18
CA ASP A 212 9.77 21.36 -20.48
C ASP A 212 9.73 20.10 -19.58
N PRO A 213 8.55 19.70 -19.06
CA PRO A 213 8.43 18.48 -18.23
C PRO A 213 8.95 17.19 -18.90
N SER A 214 8.92 17.10 -20.24
CA SER A 214 9.48 15.97 -20.98
C SER A 214 11.01 15.91 -20.94
N GLU A 215 11.68 17.04 -20.68
CA GLU A 215 13.13 17.15 -20.55
C GLU A 215 13.61 16.91 -19.09
N ALA A 216 12.67 16.84 -18.14
CA ALA A 216 13.01 16.62 -16.73
C ALA A 216 13.63 15.23 -16.55
N PRO A 217 14.68 15.10 -15.70
CA PRO A 217 15.25 13.81 -15.34
C PRO A 217 14.20 12.87 -14.74
N ASP A 218 14.49 11.58 -14.71
CA ASP A 218 13.63 10.62 -14.03
C ASP A 218 13.66 10.83 -12.50
N PRO A 219 12.62 10.46 -11.76
CA PRO A 219 12.55 10.72 -10.32
C PRO A 219 13.73 10.17 -9.52
N LYS A 220 14.36 9.08 -9.98
CA LYS A 220 15.59 8.56 -9.37
C LYS A 220 16.74 9.58 -9.49
N ASP A 221 16.94 10.14 -10.68
CA ASP A 221 17.98 11.16 -10.91
C ASP A 221 17.66 12.43 -10.13
N ILE A 222 16.39 12.87 -10.10
CA ILE A 222 15.95 14.02 -9.29
C ILE A 222 16.24 13.76 -7.80
N TYR A 223 16.03 12.54 -7.31
CA TYR A 223 16.38 12.16 -5.95
C TYR A 223 17.91 12.25 -5.71
N GLU A 224 18.73 11.71 -6.62
CA GLU A 224 20.19 11.76 -6.54
C GLU A 224 20.71 13.19 -6.58
N ILE A 225 20.11 14.06 -7.41
CA ILE A 225 20.38 15.53 -7.42
C ILE A 225 20.03 16.14 -6.06
N GLY A 226 18.87 15.83 -5.49
CA GLY A 226 18.45 16.31 -4.17
C GLY A 226 19.38 15.89 -3.04
N GLN A 227 19.92 14.66 -3.10
CA GLN A 227 20.93 14.16 -2.17
C GLN A 227 22.33 14.78 -2.41
N GLY A 228 22.55 15.44 -3.55
CA GLY A 228 23.85 15.99 -3.93
C GLY A 228 24.86 14.97 -4.44
N THR A 229 24.39 13.81 -4.87
CA THR A 229 25.22 12.72 -5.45
C THR A 229 25.26 12.78 -6.98
N GLN A 230 24.40 13.57 -7.60
CA GLN A 230 24.35 13.83 -9.03
C GLN A 230 24.33 15.35 -9.30
N GLU A 231 24.92 15.79 -10.41
CA GLU A 231 24.88 17.20 -10.86
C GLU A 231 23.46 17.60 -11.27
N GLY A 232 23.03 18.80 -10.90
CA GLY A 232 21.74 19.37 -11.24
C GLY A 232 21.29 20.47 -10.28
N ASN A 233 20.04 20.91 -10.41
CA ASN A 233 19.48 21.89 -9.51
C ASN A 233 18.97 21.23 -8.23
N ARG A 234 19.81 21.21 -7.19
CA ARG A 234 19.49 20.56 -5.90
C ARG A 234 18.29 21.18 -5.22
N GLU A 235 18.14 22.49 -5.26
CA GLU A 235 17.01 23.19 -4.63
C GLU A 235 15.68 22.78 -5.29
N ALA A 236 15.65 22.76 -6.64
CA ALA A 236 14.50 22.29 -7.39
C ALA A 236 14.14 20.83 -7.08
N ALA A 237 15.15 19.96 -6.93
CA ALA A 237 14.96 18.54 -6.62
C ALA A 237 14.39 18.34 -5.22
N VAL A 238 14.93 19.03 -4.21
CA VAL A 238 14.41 18.98 -2.83
C VAL A 238 12.98 19.53 -2.79
N GLN A 239 12.72 20.67 -3.45
CA GLN A 239 11.40 21.27 -3.47
C GLN A 239 10.36 20.39 -4.17
N ALA A 240 10.73 19.67 -5.24
CA ALA A 240 9.81 18.77 -5.94
C ALA A 240 9.30 17.65 -5.03
N PHE A 241 10.17 17.05 -4.23
CA PHE A 241 9.75 16.04 -3.25
C PHE A 241 9.07 16.63 -2.02
N ALA A 242 9.44 17.84 -1.59
CA ALA A 242 8.79 18.54 -0.49
C ALA A 242 7.32 18.88 -0.81
N GLU A 243 7.03 19.40 -2.01
CA GLU A 243 5.65 19.66 -2.47
C GLU A 243 4.84 18.37 -2.55
N MET A 244 5.43 17.27 -3.07
CA MET A 244 4.81 15.95 -3.04
C MET A 244 4.49 15.53 -1.59
N GLY A 245 5.43 15.70 -0.68
CA GLY A 245 5.25 15.38 0.74
C GLY A 245 4.15 16.19 1.42
N GLU A 246 3.98 17.47 1.03
CA GLU A 246 2.91 18.31 1.57
C GLU A 246 1.52 17.82 1.13
N VAL A 247 1.35 17.42 -0.13
CA VAL A 247 0.10 16.84 -0.63
C VAL A 247 -0.20 15.49 0.04
N ILE A 248 0.82 14.63 0.18
CA ILE A 248 0.68 13.35 0.92
C ILE A 248 0.29 13.62 2.36
N GLY A 249 0.93 14.58 3.04
CA GLY A 249 0.67 14.91 4.44
C GLY A 249 -0.77 15.33 4.70
N ASP A 250 -1.37 16.13 3.81
CA ASP A 250 -2.78 16.52 3.92
C ASP A 250 -3.71 15.33 3.67
N ALA A 251 -3.46 14.55 2.64
CA ALA A 251 -4.25 13.36 2.35
C ALA A 251 -4.20 12.34 3.51
N LEU A 252 -3.01 12.09 4.08
CA LEU A 252 -2.84 11.22 5.23
C LEU A 252 -3.47 11.80 6.50
N ALA A 253 -3.39 13.10 6.75
CA ALA A 253 -4.06 13.72 7.89
C ALA A 253 -5.58 13.53 7.82
N ASN A 254 -6.18 13.66 6.63
CA ASN A 254 -7.61 13.39 6.43
C ASN A 254 -7.93 11.90 6.63
N ALA A 255 -7.17 10.99 6.02
CA ALA A 255 -7.37 9.56 6.12
C ALA A 255 -7.19 9.05 7.57
N THR A 256 -6.12 9.44 8.26
CA THR A 256 -5.83 8.96 9.63
C THR A 256 -6.77 9.56 10.69
N THR A 257 -7.37 10.74 10.43
CA THR A 257 -8.46 11.27 11.27
C THR A 257 -9.65 10.32 11.33
N LEU A 258 -9.93 9.58 10.23
CA LEU A 258 -11.06 8.66 10.14
C LEU A 258 -10.67 7.21 10.51
N LEU A 259 -9.43 6.80 10.21
CA LEU A 259 -9.00 5.40 10.27
C LEU A 259 -8.17 5.05 11.50
N ASP A 260 -7.48 6.03 12.10
CA ASP A 260 -6.66 5.90 13.33
C ASP A 260 -5.78 4.64 13.34
N GLY A 261 -4.77 4.58 12.47
CA GLY A 261 -3.88 3.43 12.32
C GLY A 261 -2.46 3.82 11.95
N LEU A 262 -1.56 2.84 11.88
CA LEU A 262 -0.23 3.02 11.33
C LEU A 262 -0.31 3.35 9.84
N VAL A 263 0.75 3.98 9.31
CA VAL A 263 0.88 4.28 7.88
C VAL A 263 2.13 3.62 7.31
N VAL A 264 1.98 2.87 6.21
CA VAL A 264 3.09 2.30 5.45
C VAL A 264 3.16 2.90 4.05
N ILE A 265 4.37 3.25 3.61
CA ILE A 265 4.64 3.88 2.31
C ILE A 265 5.47 2.93 1.45
N GLY A 266 4.91 2.53 0.31
CA GLY A 266 5.56 1.69 -0.70
C GLY A 266 5.60 2.33 -2.08
N GLY A 267 5.96 1.53 -3.08
CA GLY A 267 6.10 1.97 -4.47
C GLY A 267 7.47 2.58 -4.79
N GLY A 268 7.77 2.78 -6.07
CA GLY A 268 9.09 3.19 -6.53
C GLY A 268 9.58 4.54 -6.00
N LEU A 269 8.68 5.52 -5.82
CA LEU A 269 9.02 6.83 -5.27
C LEU A 269 9.30 6.80 -3.76
N SER A 270 8.93 5.73 -3.04
CA SER A 270 9.22 5.59 -1.61
C SER A 270 10.74 5.56 -1.31
N ASN A 271 11.58 5.29 -2.31
CA ASN A 271 13.03 5.40 -2.18
C ASN A 271 13.52 6.84 -1.92
N ALA A 272 12.73 7.83 -2.32
CA ALA A 272 13.01 9.24 -2.04
C ALA A 272 12.47 9.70 -0.66
N TYR A 273 12.07 8.78 0.21
CA TYR A 273 11.51 9.02 1.54
C TYR A 273 12.21 10.14 2.33
N PRO A 274 13.55 10.22 2.40
CA PRO A 274 14.24 11.26 3.15
C PRO A 274 13.97 12.70 2.66
N LEU A 275 13.53 12.90 1.41
CA LEU A 275 13.27 14.22 0.84
C LEU A 275 11.81 14.70 1.05
N PHE A 276 10.89 13.83 1.47
CA PHE A 276 9.49 14.19 1.62
C PHE A 276 8.87 13.90 2.99
N ILE A 277 9.49 13.05 3.83
CA ILE A 277 8.90 12.67 5.12
C ILE A 277 8.76 13.85 6.08
N GLU A 278 9.71 14.79 6.08
CA GLU A 278 9.63 15.98 6.91
C GLU A 278 8.39 16.82 6.57
N SER A 279 8.10 17.00 5.27
CA SER A 279 6.90 17.72 4.82
C SER A 279 5.61 17.03 5.27
N ILE A 280 5.55 15.69 5.19
CA ILE A 280 4.42 14.90 5.71
C ILE A 280 4.22 15.15 7.20
N LEU A 281 5.27 15.00 8.00
CA LEU A 281 5.20 15.15 9.45
C LEU A 281 4.87 16.58 9.87
N ASN A 282 5.45 17.59 9.21
CA ASN A 282 5.15 18.99 9.48
C ASN A 282 3.68 19.30 9.24
N HIS A 283 3.10 18.71 8.19
CA HIS A 283 1.67 18.89 7.92
C HIS A 283 0.80 18.14 8.95
N MET A 284 1.07 16.87 9.22
CA MET A 284 0.27 16.06 10.13
C MET A 284 0.37 16.50 11.61
N ASN A 285 1.56 16.97 12.05
CA ASN A 285 1.78 17.49 13.39
C ASN A 285 1.56 19.01 13.51
N GLY A 286 1.17 19.67 12.43
CA GLY A 286 0.86 21.10 12.39
C GLY A 286 -0.48 21.44 13.02
N THR A 287 -1.00 22.59 12.67
CA THR A 287 -2.27 23.13 13.17
C THR A 287 -3.26 23.41 12.04
N ILE A 288 -4.53 23.52 12.41
CA ILE A 288 -5.63 23.99 11.58
C ILE A 288 -6.41 25.03 12.37
N GLU A 289 -6.86 26.10 11.70
CA GLU A 289 -7.56 27.18 12.35
C GLU A 289 -9.09 27.00 12.36
N SER A 290 -9.72 27.44 13.45
CA SER A 290 -11.15 27.66 13.51
C SER A 290 -11.51 29.01 12.83
N TYR A 291 -12.78 29.26 12.60
CA TYR A 291 -13.24 30.57 12.09
C TYR A 291 -12.95 31.74 13.04
N SER A 292 -12.71 31.47 14.32
CA SER A 292 -12.30 32.49 15.30
C SER A 292 -10.79 32.74 15.35
N GLY A 293 -10.00 32.02 14.54
CA GLY A 293 -8.55 32.09 14.53
C GLY A 293 -7.88 31.26 15.65
N GLU A 294 -8.62 30.39 16.34
CA GLU A 294 -8.05 29.45 17.31
C GLU A 294 -7.33 28.32 16.56
N GLU A 295 -6.07 28.12 16.88
CA GLU A 295 -5.29 27.00 16.34
C GLU A 295 -5.58 25.70 17.10
N LEU A 296 -5.88 24.65 16.34
CA LEU A 296 -6.09 23.28 16.83
C LEU A 296 -5.06 22.35 16.20
N PRO A 297 -4.63 21.27 16.86
CA PRO A 297 -3.82 20.25 16.21
C PRO A 297 -4.51 19.74 14.93
N ARG A 298 -3.71 19.55 13.86
CA ARG A 298 -4.24 19.06 12.56
C ARG A 298 -4.89 17.69 12.68
N ILE A 299 -4.33 16.83 13.54
CA ILE A 299 -4.90 15.54 13.94
C ILE A 299 -4.75 15.36 15.47
N VAL A 300 -5.54 14.47 16.05
CA VAL A 300 -5.52 14.18 17.49
C VAL A 300 -4.25 13.44 17.92
N GLN A 301 -3.75 12.57 17.04
CA GLN A 301 -2.57 11.75 17.28
C GLN A 301 -1.29 12.53 16.96
N LYS A 302 -0.19 12.21 17.64
CA LYS A 302 1.16 12.63 17.22
C LYS A 302 1.71 11.65 16.18
N SER A 303 2.19 12.17 15.06
CA SER A 303 2.82 11.38 13.99
C SER A 303 4.33 11.29 14.20
N PHE A 304 4.89 10.10 13.96
CA PHE A 304 6.31 9.76 14.14
C PHE A 304 6.87 9.13 12.88
N ASP A 305 8.09 9.51 12.50
CA ASP A 305 8.89 8.81 11.51
C ASP A 305 9.53 7.56 12.13
N LEU A 306 9.15 6.38 11.65
CA LEU A 306 9.71 5.11 12.14
C LEU A 306 11.02 4.71 11.45
N GLU A 307 11.47 5.47 10.45
CA GLU A 307 12.79 5.29 9.82
C GLU A 307 13.89 6.15 10.50
N ASP A 308 13.50 7.19 11.27
CA ASP A 308 14.42 7.95 12.11
C ASP A 308 14.58 7.29 13.49
N PRO A 309 15.82 6.92 13.90
CA PRO A 309 16.04 6.21 15.16
C PRO A 309 15.53 6.96 16.41
N GLY A 310 15.65 8.29 16.45
CA GLY A 310 15.21 9.08 17.59
C GLY A 310 13.70 9.20 17.68
N SER A 311 13.02 9.34 16.54
CA SER A 311 11.57 9.36 16.43
C SER A 311 10.98 7.96 16.76
N LEU A 312 11.61 6.89 16.27
CA LEU A 312 11.24 5.52 16.59
C LEU A 312 11.35 5.21 18.10
N GLU A 313 12.44 5.64 18.76
CA GLU A 313 12.60 5.49 20.20
C GLU A 313 11.46 6.17 20.96
N GLN A 314 11.11 7.41 20.62
CA GLN A 314 9.99 8.14 21.21
C GLN A 314 8.64 7.45 20.93
N PHE A 315 8.44 6.96 19.72
CA PHE A 315 7.22 6.22 19.37
C PHE A 315 7.08 4.95 20.20
N ILE A 316 8.15 4.16 20.36
CA ILE A 316 8.14 2.93 21.16
C ILE A 316 7.93 3.23 22.64
N ALA A 317 8.62 4.22 23.19
CA ALA A 317 8.50 4.60 24.59
C ALA A 317 7.08 5.03 24.97
N GLY A 318 6.38 5.75 24.07
CA GLY A 318 5.05 6.29 24.34
C GLY A 318 5.02 7.20 25.57
N LYS A 319 3.87 7.20 26.26
CA LYS A 319 3.69 7.86 27.56
C LYS A 319 3.01 6.88 28.51
N VAL A 320 3.79 5.94 29.04
CA VAL A 320 3.28 4.87 29.88
C VAL A 320 3.21 5.32 31.33
N GLU A 321 2.02 5.25 31.93
CA GLU A 321 1.71 5.65 33.29
C GLU A 321 1.02 4.48 34.03
N GLU A 322 1.14 4.46 35.37
CA GLU A 322 0.33 3.60 36.23
C GLU A 322 -0.80 4.42 36.85
N ILE A 323 -2.03 4.03 36.61
CA ILE A 323 -3.20 4.67 37.21
C ILE A 323 -3.85 3.70 38.21
N THR A 324 -4.29 4.25 39.36
CA THR A 324 -4.99 3.45 40.39
C THR A 324 -6.46 3.32 40.00
N VAL A 325 -6.97 2.08 40.03
CA VAL A 325 -8.40 1.84 39.81
C VAL A 325 -9.21 2.44 40.98
N PRO A 326 -10.16 3.34 40.70
CA PRO A 326 -10.92 4.01 41.77
C PRO A 326 -11.56 3.02 42.75
N GLY A 327 -11.39 3.27 44.07
CA GLY A 327 -11.93 2.43 45.12
C GLY A 327 -11.17 1.13 45.40
N THR A 328 -10.01 0.92 44.80
CA THR A 328 -9.18 -0.29 44.97
C THR A 328 -7.71 0.05 45.18
N GLN A 329 -6.86 -0.96 45.50
CA GLN A 329 -5.41 -0.90 45.50
C GLN A 329 -4.79 -1.31 44.15
N ASN A 330 -5.62 -1.71 43.19
CA ASN A 330 -5.16 -2.21 41.91
C ASN A 330 -4.64 -1.08 41.03
N LYS A 331 -3.55 -1.34 40.32
CA LYS A 331 -2.96 -0.42 39.34
C LYS A 331 -3.18 -0.96 37.94
N LEU A 332 -3.47 -0.05 37.02
CA LEU A 332 -3.57 -0.29 35.58
C LEU A 332 -2.43 0.43 34.88
N ARG A 333 -1.67 -0.29 34.10
CA ARG A 333 -0.65 0.29 33.21
C ARG A 333 -1.30 0.81 31.95
N TYR A 334 -1.10 2.09 31.65
CA TYR A 334 -1.78 2.78 30.57
C TYR A 334 -0.80 3.66 29.78
N ASP A 335 -0.88 3.60 28.47
CA ASP A 335 -0.15 4.48 27.55
C ASP A 335 -1.10 5.56 27.04
N SER A 336 -0.94 6.78 27.56
CA SER A 336 -1.83 7.91 27.28
C SER A 336 -1.53 8.63 25.97
N LEU A 337 -0.41 8.29 25.27
CA LEU A 337 -0.05 8.95 24.02
C LEU A 337 -0.81 8.37 22.84
N ALA A 338 -1.78 9.14 22.32
CA ALA A 338 -2.34 8.86 20.99
C ALA A 338 -1.27 9.16 19.91
N ARG A 339 -0.91 8.15 19.11
CA ARG A 339 0.17 8.29 18.13
C ARG A 339 -0.02 7.44 16.89
N ILE A 340 0.57 7.91 15.80
CA ILE A 340 0.67 7.23 14.51
C ILE A 340 2.15 7.06 14.16
N GLY A 341 2.55 5.87 13.73
CA GLY A 341 3.85 5.62 13.14
C GLY A 341 3.75 5.58 11.62
N ILE A 342 4.65 6.27 10.95
CA ILE A 342 4.79 6.28 9.48
C ILE A 342 6.14 5.67 9.16
N GLY A 343 6.17 4.70 8.23
CA GLY A 343 7.41 4.10 7.80
C GLY A 343 7.32 3.50 6.40
N ARG A 344 8.45 3.02 5.91
CA ARG A 344 8.52 2.38 4.60
C ARG A 344 8.09 0.91 4.67
N ALA A 345 7.63 0.40 3.54
CA ALA A 345 7.34 -1.01 3.35
C ALA A 345 8.53 -1.88 3.79
N VAL A 346 8.21 -2.97 4.47
CA VAL A 346 9.19 -3.96 4.95
C VAL A 346 9.45 -5.01 3.88
N LEU A 347 8.38 -5.38 3.17
CA LEU A 347 8.45 -6.26 2.02
C LEU A 347 8.74 -5.43 0.76
N ASP A 348 9.42 -6.03 -0.22
CA ASP A 348 9.42 -5.48 -1.57
C ASP A 348 7.98 -5.38 -2.09
N THR A 349 7.66 -4.33 -2.89
CA THR A 349 6.28 -4.04 -3.30
C THR A 349 5.63 -5.24 -4.00
N SER A 350 6.31 -5.88 -4.95
CA SER A 350 5.77 -7.05 -5.65
C SER A 350 5.62 -8.25 -4.71
N HIS A 351 6.56 -8.44 -3.78
CA HIS A 351 6.47 -9.48 -2.77
C HIS A 351 5.33 -9.21 -1.78
N ALA A 352 5.12 -7.97 -1.36
CA ALA A 352 3.99 -7.57 -0.52
C ALA A 352 2.65 -7.91 -1.18
N VAL A 353 2.48 -7.59 -2.47
CA VAL A 353 1.28 -7.95 -3.26
C VAL A 353 1.08 -9.46 -3.29
N SER A 354 2.13 -10.25 -3.52
CA SER A 354 2.06 -11.72 -3.54
C SER A 354 1.70 -12.31 -2.18
N VAL A 355 2.32 -11.80 -1.08
CA VAL A 355 1.98 -12.19 0.31
C VAL A 355 0.55 -11.78 0.64
N GLY A 356 0.11 -10.60 0.18
CA GLY A 356 -1.26 -10.12 0.32
C GLY A 356 -2.26 -11.03 -0.38
N ALA A 357 -2.01 -11.37 -1.64
CA ALA A 357 -2.84 -12.28 -2.42
C ALA A 357 -2.96 -13.67 -1.75
N TYR A 358 -1.84 -14.23 -1.34
CA TYR A 358 -1.78 -15.49 -0.61
C TYR A 358 -2.59 -15.47 0.68
N SER A 359 -2.33 -14.46 1.51
CA SER A 359 -2.97 -14.34 2.82
C SER A 359 -4.46 -14.04 2.72
N PHE A 360 -4.86 -13.22 1.73
CA PHE A 360 -6.28 -12.94 1.45
C PHE A 360 -7.04 -14.21 1.08
N ALA A 361 -6.50 -15.00 0.14
CA ALA A 361 -7.13 -16.25 -0.27
C ALA A 361 -7.32 -17.20 0.91
N LEU A 362 -6.31 -17.39 1.75
CA LEU A 362 -6.40 -18.27 2.91
C LEU A 362 -7.42 -17.77 3.94
N ASN A 363 -7.45 -16.46 4.21
CA ASN A 363 -8.42 -15.85 5.11
C ASN A 363 -9.87 -16.08 4.63
N GLU A 364 -10.12 -15.86 3.33
CA GLU A 364 -11.45 -16.07 2.76
C GLU A 364 -11.85 -17.55 2.72
N LEU A 365 -10.92 -18.47 2.46
CA LEU A 365 -11.16 -19.90 2.53
C LEU A 365 -11.47 -20.35 3.97
N ASP A 366 -10.76 -19.81 4.96
CA ASP A 366 -10.97 -20.13 6.38
C ASP A 366 -12.36 -19.66 6.86
N LYS A 367 -12.80 -18.46 6.43
CA LYS A 367 -14.15 -17.95 6.71
C LYS A 367 -15.28 -18.82 6.14
N ARG A 368 -15.07 -19.41 4.95
CA ARG A 368 -16.05 -20.29 4.32
C ARG A 368 -16.18 -21.65 5.02
N ASN A 369 -15.15 -22.05 5.78
CA ASN A 369 -15.09 -23.33 6.49
C ASN A 369 -15.47 -23.20 7.97
N SER A 370 -15.69 -21.98 8.47
CA SER A 370 -16.11 -21.68 9.85
C SER A 370 -17.62 -21.42 9.93
#